data_7cb0c49d16788e8a03101e69b48645c9
#
_entry.id   7cb0c49d16788e8a03101e69b48645c9
#
_cell.length_a   1.000
_cell.length_b   1.000
_cell.length_c   1.000
_cell.angle_alpha   90.00
_cell.angle_beta   90.00
_cell.angle_gamma   90.00
#
_symmetry.space_group_name_H-M   'P 1'
#
loop_
_entity.id
_entity.type
_entity.pdbx_description
1 polymer ?
#
loop_
_entity_poly.entity_id
_entity_poly.type
_entity_poly.pdbx_seq_one_letter_code
_entity_poly.pdbx_strand_id
1 'polypeptide(L)'
;MTLCIVGAGAMGRWLARTLSEASPAFDFAFADTDADAAEVAAAEFDADAVPLVDGVPAADRTFETVALAVPIPAVERTVTDWAPSVDAAMLDLSGVMEAPVAAMREQLPDRERASLHPLFAPERAPGNVALVADEVGLTLSPILDALRAAGNDLFETTPSEHDDAMTTVQAKSHAAVLAWALAGDDVREEFHTPVSSGLADLAETVTEGDARVYADVQDAFGGADAVADAAREIADADHDAFADLYAEAGANTDALSGSGR
;
A
#
# COMPACT_ATOMS: atom_id res chain seq x y z
N MET A 1 3.02 11.63 22.64
CA MET A 1 2.79 10.25 22.12
C MET A 1 4.03 9.80 21.39
N THR A 2 4.66 8.73 21.87
CA THR A 2 5.88 8.20 21.25
C THR A 2 5.50 7.17 20.18
N LEU A 3 5.75 7.50 18.91
CA LEU A 3 5.46 6.66 17.74
C LEU A 3 6.77 6.14 17.12
N CYS A 4 6.99 4.84 17.17
CA CYS A 4 8.08 4.22 16.43
C CYS A 4 7.59 3.80 15.03
N ILE A 5 8.23 4.30 14.00
CA ILE A 5 7.98 3.94 12.60
C ILE A 5 9.04 2.93 12.18
N VAL A 6 8.60 1.71 11.87
CA VAL A 6 9.43 0.61 11.37
C VAL A 6 9.33 0.56 9.86
N GLY A 7 10.43 0.88 9.19
CA GLY A 7 10.49 1.18 7.77
C GLY A 7 10.65 2.67 7.52
N ALA A 8 11.90 3.12 7.34
CA ALA A 8 12.27 4.53 7.11
C ALA A 8 12.21 4.95 5.63
N GLY A 9 11.48 4.18 4.81
CA GLY A 9 11.23 4.44 3.40
C GLY A 9 10.23 5.56 3.14
N ALA A 10 9.76 5.65 1.90
CA ALA A 10 8.87 6.70 1.43
C ALA A 10 7.57 6.81 2.24
N MET A 11 6.91 5.66 2.53
CA MET A 11 5.64 5.64 3.27
C MET A 11 5.81 5.93 4.76
N GLY A 12 6.87 5.43 5.40
CA GLY A 12 7.16 5.75 6.80
C GLY A 12 7.43 7.24 7.01
N ARG A 13 8.19 7.86 6.11
CA ARG A 13 8.43 9.31 6.13
C ARG A 13 7.19 10.12 5.80
N TRP A 14 6.34 9.64 4.86
CA TRP A 14 5.05 10.26 4.58
C TRP A 14 4.18 10.29 5.83
N LEU A 15 4.07 9.19 6.57
CA LEU A 15 3.31 9.13 7.82
C LEU A 15 3.85 10.16 8.83
N ALA A 16 5.17 10.16 9.09
CA ALA A 16 5.79 11.09 10.02
C ALA A 16 5.53 12.55 9.64
N ARG A 17 5.70 12.90 8.35
CA ARG A 17 5.47 14.26 7.86
C ARG A 17 4.02 14.68 8.04
N THR A 18 3.08 13.82 7.65
CA THR A 18 1.64 14.09 7.79
C THR A 18 1.25 14.32 9.26
N LEU A 19 1.76 13.49 10.17
CA LEU A 19 1.46 13.62 11.60
C LEU A 19 2.14 14.84 12.24
N SER A 20 3.39 15.15 11.87
CA SER A 20 4.10 16.31 12.40
C SER A 20 3.49 17.64 11.96
N GLU A 21 2.97 17.72 10.73
CA GLU A 21 2.24 18.88 10.22
C GLU A 21 0.87 19.06 10.91
N ALA A 22 0.21 17.95 11.23
CA ALA A 22 -1.10 17.99 11.90
C ALA A 22 -1.00 18.36 13.38
N SER A 23 0.05 17.94 14.09
CA SER A 23 0.20 18.19 15.52
C SER A 23 1.64 18.03 16.03
N PRO A 24 2.15 18.95 16.85
CA PRO A 24 3.44 18.81 17.50
C PRO A 24 3.45 17.80 18.68
N ALA A 25 2.34 17.11 18.92
CA ALA A 25 2.21 16.16 20.03
C ALA A 25 2.80 14.76 19.76
N PHE A 26 3.27 14.53 18.53
CA PHE A 26 3.90 13.28 18.13
C PHE A 26 5.42 13.37 18.27
N ASP A 27 5.99 12.48 19.08
CA ASP A 27 7.44 12.25 19.17
C ASP A 27 7.77 10.99 18.39
N PHE A 28 8.67 11.09 17.41
CA PHE A 28 8.98 9.98 16.51
C PHE A 28 10.26 9.24 16.93
N ALA A 29 10.29 7.96 16.56
CA ALA A 29 11.51 7.18 16.45
C ALA A 29 11.45 6.40 15.14
N PHE A 30 12.59 6.19 14.48
CA PHE A 30 12.68 5.42 13.23
C PHE A 30 13.52 4.18 13.43
N ALA A 31 13.05 3.07 12.91
CA ALA A 31 13.75 1.81 12.83
C ALA A 31 13.75 1.32 11.37
N ASP A 32 14.88 0.83 10.90
CA ASP A 32 15.01 0.20 9.60
C ASP A 32 16.14 -0.84 9.64
N THR A 33 16.04 -1.87 8.81
CA THR A 33 17.15 -2.83 8.62
C THR A 33 18.36 -2.19 7.95
N ASP A 34 18.16 -1.10 7.21
CA ASP A 34 19.18 -0.17 6.77
C ASP A 34 19.32 0.95 7.82
N ALA A 35 20.38 0.86 8.63
CA ALA A 35 20.65 1.82 9.71
C ALA A 35 20.83 3.25 9.18
N ASP A 36 21.46 3.41 8.01
CA ASP A 36 21.65 4.74 7.40
C ASP A 36 20.31 5.35 7.01
N ALA A 37 19.35 4.56 6.52
CA ALA A 37 17.98 5.02 6.21
C ALA A 37 17.26 5.47 7.48
N ALA A 38 17.39 4.73 8.59
CA ALA A 38 16.81 5.11 9.88
C ALA A 38 17.43 6.41 10.41
N GLU A 39 18.76 6.58 10.35
CA GLU A 39 19.44 7.80 10.79
C GLU A 39 19.06 9.01 9.95
N VAL A 40 18.95 8.87 8.62
CA VAL A 40 18.53 9.95 7.72
C VAL A 40 17.09 10.37 8.01
N ALA A 41 16.17 9.42 8.21
CA ALA A 41 14.79 9.74 8.57
C ALA A 41 14.71 10.39 9.97
N ALA A 42 15.42 9.87 10.95
CA ALA A 42 15.47 10.45 12.29
C ALA A 42 15.97 11.90 12.27
N ALA A 43 17.01 12.19 11.50
CA ALA A 43 17.53 13.55 11.35
C ALA A 43 16.55 14.51 10.66
N GLU A 44 15.74 14.02 9.69
CA GLU A 44 14.72 14.82 9.00
C GLU A 44 13.61 15.30 9.95
N PHE A 45 13.25 14.50 10.95
CA PHE A 45 12.12 14.75 11.85
C PHE A 45 12.53 15.11 13.29
N ASP A 46 13.81 15.40 13.56
CA ASP A 46 14.36 15.63 14.91
C ASP A 46 13.98 14.50 15.88
N ALA A 47 14.15 13.25 15.41
CA ALA A 47 13.72 12.03 16.07
C ALA A 47 14.90 11.12 16.46
N ASP A 48 14.63 10.04 17.16
CA ASP A 48 15.61 9.00 17.49
C ASP A 48 15.70 7.95 16.37
N ALA A 49 16.91 7.54 16.00
CA ALA A 49 17.12 6.28 15.30
C ALA A 49 17.21 5.11 16.28
N VAL A 50 16.47 4.03 16.03
CA VAL A 50 16.42 2.84 16.88
C VAL A 50 17.38 1.80 16.32
N PRO A 51 18.48 1.49 17.01
CA PRO A 51 19.37 0.43 16.56
C PRO A 51 18.71 -0.95 16.61
N LEU A 52 18.86 -1.73 15.56
CA LEU A 52 18.31 -3.08 15.44
C LEU A 52 19.39 -4.16 15.55
N VAL A 53 19.01 -5.29 16.14
CA VAL A 53 19.74 -6.56 16.08
C VAL A 53 18.77 -7.62 15.60
N ASP A 54 19.08 -8.29 14.50
CA ASP A 54 18.22 -9.29 13.86
C ASP A 54 16.77 -8.77 13.57
N GLY A 55 16.62 -7.48 13.29
CA GLY A 55 15.35 -6.86 12.92
C GLY A 55 14.49 -6.37 14.09
N VAL A 56 14.95 -6.53 15.33
CA VAL A 56 14.27 -6.05 16.54
C VAL A 56 15.11 -4.99 17.25
N PRO A 57 14.52 -4.14 18.13
CA PRO A 57 15.29 -3.18 18.91
C PRO A 57 16.43 -3.83 19.69
N ALA A 58 17.63 -3.27 19.60
CA ALA A 58 18.85 -3.80 20.23
C ALA A 58 18.81 -3.81 21.77
N ALA A 59 17.86 -3.12 22.40
CA ALA A 59 17.60 -3.08 23.83
C ALA A 59 16.10 -3.32 24.08
N ASP A 60 15.75 -3.75 25.29
CA ASP A 60 14.36 -3.83 25.75
C ASP A 60 13.76 -2.40 25.76
N ARG A 61 13.24 -1.99 24.61
CA ARG A 61 12.64 -0.66 24.42
C ARG A 61 11.20 -0.83 23.97
N THR A 62 10.30 -0.14 24.60
CA THR A 62 8.89 -0.11 24.23
C THR A 62 8.48 1.26 23.73
N PHE A 63 7.41 1.30 22.93
CA PHE A 63 6.84 2.50 22.37
C PHE A 63 5.32 2.48 22.58
N GLU A 64 4.76 3.64 22.85
CA GLU A 64 3.31 3.77 23.00
C GLU A 64 2.59 3.25 21.75
N THR A 65 3.11 3.60 20.58
CA THR A 65 2.62 3.09 19.28
C THR A 65 3.77 2.64 18.38
N VAL A 66 3.56 1.54 17.67
CA VAL A 66 4.45 1.07 16.60
C VAL A 66 3.68 1.11 15.28
N ALA A 67 4.23 1.80 14.28
CA ALA A 67 3.71 1.85 12.91
C ALA A 67 4.64 1.08 11.97
N LEU A 68 4.10 0.10 11.26
CA LEU A 68 4.85 -0.72 10.31
C LEU A 68 4.68 -0.15 8.89
N ALA A 69 5.78 0.26 8.27
CA ALA A 69 5.84 0.74 6.89
C ALA A 69 6.86 -0.10 6.10
N VAL A 70 6.73 -1.41 6.23
CA VAL A 70 7.64 -2.42 5.68
C VAL A 70 7.06 -3.06 4.41
N PRO A 71 7.88 -3.69 3.56
CA PRO A 71 7.38 -4.44 2.40
C PRO A 71 6.40 -5.56 2.76
N ILE A 72 5.46 -5.84 1.85
CA ILE A 72 4.43 -6.88 2.01
C ILE A 72 5.01 -8.20 2.54
N PRO A 73 6.07 -8.79 1.97
CA PRO A 73 6.59 -10.08 2.44
C PRO A 73 7.17 -10.07 3.86
N ALA A 74 7.41 -8.89 4.42
CA ALA A 74 8.02 -8.75 5.74
C ALA A 74 7.00 -8.46 6.86
N VAL A 75 5.77 -8.00 6.52
CA VAL A 75 4.86 -7.40 7.49
C VAL A 75 4.44 -8.36 8.60
N GLU A 76 4.05 -9.59 8.27
CA GLU A 76 3.57 -10.58 9.25
C GLU A 76 4.67 -10.93 10.28
N ARG A 77 5.89 -11.18 9.79
CA ARG A 77 7.04 -11.42 10.65
C ARG A 77 7.36 -10.19 11.50
N THR A 78 7.32 -9.00 10.93
CA THR A 78 7.60 -7.75 11.64
C THR A 78 6.57 -7.50 12.75
N VAL A 79 5.29 -7.80 12.53
CA VAL A 79 4.27 -7.77 13.61
C VAL A 79 4.69 -8.65 14.78
N THR A 80 5.07 -9.90 14.51
CA THR A 80 5.50 -10.86 15.55
C THR A 80 6.75 -10.39 16.29
N ASP A 81 7.76 -9.96 15.54
CA ASP A 81 9.06 -9.54 16.08
C ASP A 81 8.96 -8.26 16.92
N TRP A 82 8.02 -7.36 16.58
CA TRP A 82 7.85 -6.07 17.26
C TRP A 82 6.75 -6.04 18.32
N ALA A 83 5.88 -7.05 18.39
CA ALA A 83 4.82 -7.12 19.40
C ALA A 83 5.32 -6.92 20.85
N PRO A 84 6.48 -7.46 21.28
CA PRO A 84 7.01 -7.19 22.63
C PRO A 84 7.38 -5.72 22.90
N SER A 85 7.56 -4.92 21.84
CA SER A 85 7.92 -3.50 21.95
C SER A 85 6.70 -2.56 21.90
N VAL A 86 5.47 -3.09 21.91
CA VAL A 86 4.22 -2.33 21.83
C VAL A 86 3.60 -2.15 23.19
N ASP A 87 3.48 -0.91 23.66
CA ASP A 87 2.82 -0.62 24.94
C ASP A 87 1.29 -0.49 24.78
N ALA A 88 0.79 0.25 23.79
CA ALA A 88 -0.63 0.55 23.65
C ALA A 88 -1.22 0.19 22.28
N ALA A 89 -0.54 0.47 21.18
CA ALA A 89 -1.11 0.32 19.85
C ALA A 89 -0.10 -0.11 18.79
N MET A 90 -0.57 -0.86 17.80
CA MET A 90 0.15 -1.12 16.54
C MET A 90 -0.74 -0.78 15.35
N LEU A 91 -0.14 -0.18 14.33
CA LEU A 91 -0.75 -0.02 13.03
C LEU A 91 0.22 -0.42 11.92
N ASP A 92 -0.28 -0.86 10.79
CA ASP A 92 0.53 -1.10 9.61
C ASP A 92 0.05 -0.26 8.42
N LEU A 93 0.95 -0.03 7.45
CA LEU A 93 0.70 0.70 6.21
C LEU A 93 1.00 -0.16 4.99
N SER A 94 0.93 -1.47 5.13
CA SER A 94 1.23 -2.38 4.03
C SER A 94 0.12 -2.43 2.97
N GLY A 95 0.46 -2.93 1.79
CA GLY A 95 -0.49 -3.11 0.70
C GLY A 95 -1.42 -4.32 0.84
N VAL A 96 -1.34 -5.08 1.94
CA VAL A 96 -2.20 -6.23 2.27
C VAL A 96 -2.81 -6.03 3.65
N MET A 97 -3.98 -6.62 3.92
CA MET A 97 -4.64 -6.44 5.21
C MET A 97 -4.96 -7.75 5.95
N GLU A 98 -5.24 -8.84 5.27
CA GLU A 98 -5.59 -10.10 5.96
C GLU A 98 -4.45 -10.61 6.85
N ALA A 99 -3.24 -10.70 6.31
CA ALA A 99 -2.10 -11.24 7.04
C ALA A 99 -1.68 -10.36 8.24
N PRO A 100 -1.45 -9.04 8.12
CA PRO A 100 -1.05 -8.21 9.25
C PRO A 100 -2.14 -8.08 10.31
N VAL A 101 -3.42 -7.97 9.93
CA VAL A 101 -4.52 -7.91 10.90
C VAL A 101 -4.64 -9.21 11.69
N ALA A 102 -4.52 -10.37 11.02
CA ALA A 102 -4.54 -11.66 11.70
C ALA A 102 -3.36 -11.80 12.68
N ALA A 103 -2.15 -11.43 12.26
CA ALA A 103 -0.96 -11.45 13.10
C ALA A 103 -1.09 -10.49 14.31
N MET A 104 -1.56 -9.26 14.09
CA MET A 104 -1.79 -8.31 15.18
C MET A 104 -2.83 -8.81 16.18
N ARG A 105 -3.92 -9.45 15.73
CA ARG A 105 -4.93 -10.06 16.62
C ARG A 105 -4.33 -11.15 17.50
N GLU A 106 -3.46 -11.98 16.94
CA GLU A 106 -2.80 -13.06 17.67
C GLU A 106 -1.78 -12.56 18.68
N GLN A 107 -0.93 -11.61 18.25
CA GLN A 107 0.22 -11.16 19.06
C GLN A 107 -0.14 -10.06 20.07
N LEU A 108 -1.19 -9.29 19.79
CA LEU A 108 -1.58 -8.09 20.55
C LEU A 108 -3.08 -8.09 20.91
N PRO A 109 -3.62 -9.17 21.53
CA PRO A 109 -5.07 -9.30 21.77
C PRO A 109 -5.67 -8.17 22.62
N ASP A 110 -4.89 -7.58 23.51
CA ASP A 110 -5.31 -6.55 24.47
C ASP A 110 -4.81 -5.14 24.09
N ARG A 111 -4.38 -4.92 22.85
CA ARG A 111 -3.85 -3.63 22.36
C ARG A 111 -4.71 -3.09 21.23
N GLU A 112 -4.65 -1.77 21.04
CA GLU A 112 -5.27 -1.15 19.87
C GLU A 112 -4.55 -1.57 18.57
N ARG A 113 -5.33 -1.81 17.51
CA ARG A 113 -4.85 -2.34 16.22
C ARG A 113 -5.61 -1.72 15.08
N ALA A 114 -4.87 -1.31 14.04
CA ALA A 114 -5.45 -0.89 12.77
C ALA A 114 -4.53 -1.25 11.61
N SER A 115 -5.11 -1.48 10.44
CA SER A 115 -4.35 -1.60 9.19
C SER A 115 -4.81 -0.51 8.23
N LEU A 116 -3.86 0.15 7.59
CA LEU A 116 -4.05 1.26 6.67
C LEU A 116 -3.38 0.93 5.34
N HIS A 117 -4.07 1.17 4.23
CA HIS A 117 -3.41 1.13 2.92
C HIS A 117 -3.66 2.45 2.19
N PRO A 118 -2.70 3.38 2.19
CA PRO A 118 -2.72 4.54 1.31
C PRO A 118 -2.67 4.11 -0.15
N LEU A 119 -3.73 4.41 -0.92
CA LEU A 119 -3.86 3.99 -2.32
C LEU A 119 -3.17 4.99 -3.27
N PHE A 120 -2.03 5.51 -2.86
CA PHE A 120 -1.25 6.51 -3.60
C PHE A 120 0.24 6.44 -3.23
N ALA A 121 1.09 6.94 -4.10
CA ALA A 121 2.48 7.23 -3.76
C ALA A 121 2.56 8.56 -2.98
N PRO A 122 3.54 8.75 -2.06
CA PRO A 122 3.64 9.94 -1.20
C PRO A 122 3.53 11.27 -1.93
N GLU A 123 4.04 11.35 -3.16
CA GLU A 123 4.05 12.56 -4.00
C GLU A 123 2.64 12.92 -4.53
N ARG A 124 1.70 11.99 -4.43
CA ARG A 124 0.30 12.15 -4.86
C ARG A 124 -0.67 12.30 -3.67
N ALA A 125 -0.14 12.37 -2.45
CA ALA A 125 -0.95 12.66 -1.27
C ALA A 125 -1.50 14.10 -1.31
N PRO A 126 -2.69 14.37 -0.69
CA PRO A 126 -3.58 13.41 -0.03
C PRO A 126 -4.44 12.60 -1.00
N GLY A 127 -4.98 11.48 -0.53
CA GLY A 127 -5.83 10.59 -1.32
C GLY A 127 -6.61 9.59 -0.48
N ASN A 128 -7.14 8.56 -1.13
CA ASN A 128 -7.90 7.51 -0.46
C ASN A 128 -6.98 6.61 0.37
N VAL A 129 -7.40 6.29 1.59
CA VAL A 129 -6.74 5.37 2.49
C VAL A 129 -7.75 4.33 2.95
N ALA A 130 -7.56 3.08 2.56
CA ALA A 130 -8.36 1.99 3.10
C ALA A 130 -7.99 1.78 4.58
N LEU A 131 -8.99 1.55 5.42
CA LEU A 131 -8.83 1.41 6.88
C LEU A 131 -9.54 0.15 7.37
N VAL A 132 -8.82 -0.74 8.01
CA VAL A 132 -9.37 -1.75 8.90
C VAL A 132 -9.18 -1.29 10.34
N ALA A 133 -10.24 -0.76 10.95
CA ALA A 133 -10.29 -0.35 12.34
C ALA A 133 -10.61 -1.58 13.21
N ASP A 134 -9.59 -2.42 13.50
CA ASP A 134 -9.79 -3.70 14.20
C ASP A 134 -10.13 -3.50 15.69
N GLU A 135 -9.29 -2.74 16.40
CA GLU A 135 -9.51 -2.30 17.78
C GLU A 135 -8.95 -0.89 17.92
N VAL A 136 -9.79 0.12 17.78
CA VAL A 136 -9.37 1.52 17.79
C VAL A 136 -9.89 2.21 19.05
N GLY A 137 -8.99 2.83 19.79
CA GLY A 137 -9.27 3.55 21.03
C GLY A 137 -8.60 4.91 21.06
N LEU A 138 -8.18 5.32 22.26
CA LEU A 138 -7.65 6.66 22.52
C LEU A 138 -6.25 6.89 21.93
N THR A 139 -5.52 5.82 21.63
CA THR A 139 -4.14 5.91 21.11
C THR A 139 -4.13 6.05 19.60
N LEU A 140 -4.94 5.26 18.88
CA LEU A 140 -4.98 5.32 17.40
C LEU A 140 -5.88 6.44 16.87
N SER A 141 -6.95 6.81 17.59
CA SER A 141 -7.87 7.88 17.14
C SER A 141 -7.16 9.19 16.77
N PRO A 142 -6.19 9.72 17.54
CA PRO A 142 -5.47 10.94 17.16
C PRO A 142 -4.66 10.81 15.87
N ILE A 143 -4.13 9.61 15.57
CA ILE A 143 -3.40 9.32 14.31
C ILE A 143 -4.38 9.37 13.15
N LEU A 144 -5.50 8.65 13.25
CA LEU A 144 -6.52 8.61 12.20
C LEU A 144 -7.14 9.99 11.95
N ASP A 145 -7.36 10.77 13.01
CA ASP A 145 -7.88 12.14 12.90
C ASP A 145 -6.87 13.08 12.24
N ALA A 146 -5.57 12.93 12.54
CA ALA A 146 -4.50 13.68 11.89
C ALA A 146 -4.42 13.37 10.38
N LEU A 147 -4.54 12.10 10.00
CA LEU A 147 -4.58 11.69 8.60
C LEU A 147 -5.78 12.30 7.85
N ARG A 148 -6.97 12.32 8.48
CA ARG A 148 -8.17 12.98 7.93
C ARG A 148 -7.99 14.49 7.82
N ALA A 149 -7.43 15.12 8.85
CA ALA A 149 -7.18 16.55 8.88
C ALA A 149 -6.19 17.00 7.78
N ALA A 150 -5.26 16.11 7.41
CA ALA A 150 -4.34 16.33 6.28
C ALA A 150 -5.01 16.17 4.90
N GLY A 151 -6.32 15.90 4.84
CA GLY A 151 -7.11 15.82 3.62
C GLY A 151 -7.22 14.42 3.01
N ASN A 152 -6.74 13.38 3.70
CA ASN A 152 -6.92 12.02 3.23
C ASN A 152 -8.37 11.55 3.49
N ASP A 153 -8.92 10.80 2.54
CA ASP A 153 -10.23 10.14 2.67
C ASP A 153 -10.04 8.72 3.22
N LEU A 154 -10.24 8.56 4.53
CA LEU A 154 -10.16 7.27 5.20
C LEU A 154 -11.51 6.58 5.13
N PHE A 155 -11.60 5.50 4.36
CA PHE A 155 -12.80 4.69 4.26
C PHE A 155 -12.60 3.33 4.94
N GLU A 156 -13.59 2.91 5.73
CA GLU A 156 -13.56 1.62 6.42
C GLU A 156 -13.86 0.47 5.45
N THR A 157 -13.14 -0.62 5.63
CA THR A 157 -13.30 -1.88 4.89
C THR A 157 -13.00 -3.07 5.80
N THR A 158 -13.19 -4.28 5.30
CA THR A 158 -12.71 -5.50 5.95
C THR A 158 -11.42 -5.99 5.28
N PRO A 159 -10.57 -6.78 5.99
CA PRO A 159 -9.36 -7.33 5.38
C PRO A 159 -9.62 -8.07 4.07
N SER A 160 -10.63 -8.95 4.05
CA SER A 160 -10.98 -9.74 2.86
C SER A 160 -11.51 -8.87 1.71
N GLU A 161 -12.40 -7.90 1.99
CA GLU A 161 -12.91 -6.99 0.96
C GLU A 161 -11.78 -6.19 0.32
N HIS A 162 -10.83 -5.71 1.15
CA HIS A 162 -9.67 -4.99 0.67
C HIS A 162 -8.81 -5.87 -0.23
N ASP A 163 -8.38 -7.05 0.22
CA ASP A 163 -7.44 -7.90 -0.50
C ASP A 163 -8.07 -8.43 -1.81
N ASP A 164 -9.39 -8.75 -1.79
CA ASP A 164 -10.16 -9.06 -3.00
C ASP A 164 -10.17 -7.88 -4.01
N ALA A 165 -10.37 -6.66 -3.52
CA ALA A 165 -10.35 -5.47 -4.38
C ALA A 165 -8.97 -5.22 -4.98
N MET A 166 -7.88 -5.40 -4.22
CA MET A 166 -6.50 -5.18 -4.68
C MET A 166 -6.09 -6.15 -5.80
N THR A 167 -6.67 -7.33 -5.85
CA THR A 167 -6.52 -8.25 -7.00
C THR A 167 -6.90 -7.57 -8.33
N THR A 168 -7.97 -6.78 -8.34
CA THR A 168 -8.43 -6.08 -9.56
C THR A 168 -7.77 -4.70 -9.70
N VAL A 169 -7.78 -3.90 -8.63
CA VAL A 169 -7.37 -2.49 -8.67
C VAL A 169 -5.86 -2.33 -8.82
N GLN A 170 -5.07 -3.25 -8.27
CA GLN A 170 -3.62 -3.21 -8.38
C GLN A 170 -3.07 -4.34 -9.27
N ALA A 171 -3.22 -5.61 -8.89
CA ALA A 171 -2.52 -6.69 -9.55
C ALA A 171 -2.89 -6.82 -11.04
N LYS A 172 -4.18 -6.89 -11.38
CA LYS A 172 -4.61 -6.99 -12.79
C LYS A 172 -4.32 -5.73 -13.59
N SER A 173 -4.54 -4.54 -13.01
CA SER A 173 -4.30 -3.28 -13.72
C SER A 173 -2.81 -3.07 -14.01
N HIS A 174 -1.93 -3.33 -13.05
CA HIS A 174 -0.49 -3.26 -13.25
C HIS A 174 -0.01 -4.28 -14.28
N ALA A 175 -0.49 -5.53 -14.18
CA ALA A 175 -0.15 -6.57 -15.14
C ALA A 175 -0.59 -6.21 -16.57
N ALA A 176 -1.79 -5.65 -16.75
CA ALA A 176 -2.28 -5.24 -18.06
C ALA A 176 -1.45 -4.11 -18.68
N VAL A 177 -1.10 -3.09 -17.87
CA VAL A 177 -0.27 -1.95 -18.31
C VAL A 177 1.14 -2.42 -18.66
N LEU A 178 1.77 -3.23 -17.80
CA LEU A 178 3.10 -3.79 -18.07
C LEU A 178 3.11 -4.72 -19.29
N ALA A 179 2.08 -5.56 -19.45
CA ALA A 179 1.98 -6.44 -20.61
C ALA A 179 1.86 -5.65 -21.92
N TRP A 180 1.07 -4.58 -21.94
CA TRP A 180 0.98 -3.68 -23.07
C TRP A 180 2.33 -3.03 -23.40
N ALA A 181 3.04 -2.50 -22.40
CA ALA A 181 4.33 -1.87 -22.58
C ALA A 181 5.41 -2.85 -23.10
N LEU A 182 5.39 -4.11 -22.59
CA LEU A 182 6.30 -5.17 -23.05
C LEU A 182 6.01 -5.66 -24.47
N ALA A 183 4.74 -5.62 -24.90
CA ALA A 183 4.34 -6.03 -26.23
C ALA A 183 4.48 -4.92 -27.29
N GLY A 184 4.72 -3.68 -26.86
CA GLY A 184 4.82 -2.52 -27.75
C GLY A 184 6.13 -2.48 -28.53
N ASP A 185 6.04 -1.96 -29.76
CA ASP A 185 7.19 -1.62 -30.60
C ASP A 185 7.44 -0.10 -30.60
N ASP A 186 8.64 0.31 -30.98
CA ASP A 186 8.98 1.73 -31.17
C ASP A 186 8.22 2.29 -32.41
N VAL A 187 7.36 3.27 -32.16
CA VAL A 187 6.59 3.95 -33.21
C VAL A 187 6.72 5.46 -33.08
N ARG A 188 6.66 6.16 -34.22
CA ARG A 188 6.71 7.62 -34.21
C ARG A 188 5.48 8.22 -33.55
N GLU A 189 5.68 9.34 -32.83
CA GLU A 189 4.66 10.04 -32.04
C GLU A 189 3.37 10.33 -32.86
N GLU A 190 3.48 10.67 -34.15
CA GLU A 190 2.34 11.03 -35.00
C GLU A 190 1.36 9.87 -35.27
N PHE A 191 1.74 8.63 -34.94
CA PHE A 191 0.86 7.45 -35.06
C PHE A 191 0.07 7.15 -33.78
N HIS A 192 0.38 7.81 -32.66
CA HIS A 192 -0.34 7.58 -31.43
C HIS A 192 -1.80 8.04 -31.51
N THR A 193 -2.68 7.18 -31.01
CA THR A 193 -4.09 7.51 -30.82
C THR A 193 -4.32 7.92 -29.37
N PRO A 194 -5.47 8.54 -29.03
CA PRO A 194 -5.80 8.84 -27.63
C PRO A 194 -5.72 7.61 -26.70
N VAL A 195 -6.05 6.42 -27.20
CA VAL A 195 -5.95 5.16 -26.43
C VAL A 195 -4.50 4.78 -26.17
N SER A 196 -3.66 4.76 -27.21
CA SER A 196 -2.25 4.38 -27.04
C SER A 196 -1.45 5.41 -26.24
N SER A 197 -1.77 6.71 -26.34
CA SER A 197 -1.16 7.73 -25.51
C SER A 197 -1.54 7.56 -24.03
N GLY A 198 -2.82 7.30 -23.73
CA GLY A 198 -3.26 7.05 -22.36
C GLY A 198 -2.61 5.81 -21.73
N LEU A 199 -2.41 4.74 -22.52
CA LEU A 199 -1.68 3.55 -22.04
C LEU A 199 -0.19 3.85 -21.84
N ALA A 200 0.43 4.68 -22.67
CA ALA A 200 1.83 5.10 -22.52
C ALA A 200 2.01 5.91 -21.21
N ASP A 201 1.12 6.88 -20.92
CA ASP A 201 1.15 7.66 -19.69
C ASP A 201 0.99 6.77 -18.43
N LEU A 202 0.12 5.75 -18.51
CA LEU A 202 -0.03 4.76 -17.44
C LEU A 202 1.22 3.88 -17.29
N ALA A 203 1.82 3.47 -18.38
CA ALA A 203 3.05 2.67 -18.37
C ALA A 203 4.22 3.47 -17.76
N GLU A 204 4.37 4.74 -18.11
CA GLU A 204 5.34 5.64 -17.48
C GLU A 204 5.11 5.73 -15.97
N THR A 205 3.86 5.97 -15.54
CA THR A 205 3.50 6.03 -14.12
C THR A 205 3.87 4.75 -13.37
N VAL A 206 3.62 3.58 -13.95
CA VAL A 206 3.94 2.28 -13.33
C VAL A 206 5.44 2.03 -13.30
N THR A 207 6.17 2.37 -14.36
CA THR A 207 7.61 2.09 -14.49
C THR A 207 8.51 3.11 -13.81
N GLU A 208 8.01 4.28 -13.43
CA GLU A 208 8.71 5.24 -12.57
C GLU A 208 8.74 4.80 -11.09
N GLY A 209 7.86 3.89 -10.69
CA GLY A 209 7.79 3.36 -9.33
C GLY A 209 8.90 2.35 -8.99
N ASP A 210 8.94 1.93 -7.72
CA ASP A 210 9.86 0.86 -7.30
C ASP A 210 9.35 -0.51 -7.78
N ALA A 211 10.11 -1.14 -8.69
CA ALA A 211 9.77 -2.44 -9.27
C ALA A 211 9.48 -3.52 -8.22
N ARG A 212 10.11 -3.43 -7.03
CA ARG A 212 9.87 -4.36 -5.93
C ARG A 212 8.43 -4.28 -5.43
N VAL A 213 7.87 -3.08 -5.29
CA VAL A 213 6.48 -2.89 -4.84
C VAL A 213 5.50 -3.58 -5.80
N TYR A 214 5.72 -3.43 -7.11
CA TYR A 214 4.89 -4.09 -8.11
C TYR A 214 5.05 -5.61 -8.10
N ALA A 215 6.26 -6.13 -7.87
CA ALA A 215 6.50 -7.56 -7.72
C ALA A 215 5.79 -8.11 -6.46
N ASP A 216 5.92 -7.44 -5.31
CA ASP A 216 5.26 -7.82 -4.06
C ASP A 216 3.72 -7.86 -4.22
N VAL A 217 3.13 -6.90 -4.97
CA VAL A 217 1.69 -6.89 -5.30
C VAL A 217 1.30 -8.08 -6.16
N GLN A 218 2.11 -8.41 -7.19
CA GLN A 218 1.83 -9.59 -8.04
C GLN A 218 1.92 -10.89 -7.26
N ASP A 219 2.89 -11.02 -6.35
CA ASP A 219 3.06 -12.20 -5.51
C ASP A 219 1.93 -12.34 -4.49
N ALA A 220 1.45 -11.22 -3.92
CA ALA A 220 0.40 -11.22 -2.91
C ALA A 220 -0.99 -11.50 -3.48
N PHE A 221 -1.35 -10.91 -4.62
CA PHE A 221 -2.72 -10.93 -5.13
C PHE A 221 -2.87 -11.73 -6.43
N GLY A 222 -1.78 -12.04 -7.14
CA GLY A 222 -1.84 -12.59 -8.49
C GLY A 222 -2.49 -11.59 -9.47
N GLY A 223 -3.05 -12.10 -10.54
CA GLY A 223 -3.80 -11.28 -11.51
C GLY A 223 -3.21 -11.28 -12.92
N ALA A 224 -1.91 -11.48 -13.08
CA ALA A 224 -1.26 -11.56 -14.38
C ALA A 224 -1.79 -12.70 -15.26
N ASP A 225 -2.08 -13.86 -14.66
CA ASP A 225 -2.65 -14.99 -15.39
C ASP A 225 -4.03 -14.66 -15.97
N ALA A 226 -4.90 -14.00 -15.20
CA ALA A 226 -6.22 -13.60 -15.67
C ALA A 226 -6.15 -12.61 -16.85
N VAL A 227 -5.18 -11.68 -16.81
CA VAL A 227 -4.93 -10.75 -17.93
C VAL A 227 -4.40 -11.47 -19.15
N ALA A 228 -3.48 -12.44 -18.96
CA ALA A 228 -2.94 -13.24 -20.05
C ALA A 228 -4.01 -14.14 -20.69
N ASP A 229 -4.91 -14.71 -19.89
CA ASP A 229 -6.02 -15.52 -20.38
C ASP A 229 -7.01 -14.68 -21.19
N ALA A 230 -7.41 -13.51 -20.69
CA ALA A 230 -8.27 -12.58 -21.43
C ALA A 230 -7.64 -12.12 -22.76
N ALA A 231 -6.33 -11.83 -22.77
CA ALA A 231 -5.61 -11.49 -23.98
C ALA A 231 -5.59 -12.65 -25.00
N ARG A 232 -5.49 -13.88 -24.51
CA ARG A 232 -5.52 -15.10 -25.35
C ARG A 232 -6.91 -15.32 -25.95
N GLU A 233 -7.98 -15.16 -25.15
CA GLU A 233 -9.36 -15.22 -25.64
C GLU A 233 -9.62 -14.21 -26.76
N ILE A 234 -9.15 -12.97 -26.59
CA ILE A 234 -9.22 -11.94 -27.63
C ILE A 234 -8.47 -12.36 -28.91
N ALA A 235 -7.26 -12.94 -28.75
CA ALA A 235 -6.44 -13.35 -29.89
C ALA A 235 -7.02 -14.54 -30.69
N ASP A 236 -7.72 -15.44 -30.03
CA ASP A 236 -8.28 -16.66 -30.58
C ASP A 236 -9.73 -16.46 -31.13
N ALA A 237 -10.39 -15.33 -30.81
CA ALA A 237 -11.77 -15.04 -31.16
C ALA A 237 -11.94 -14.81 -32.66
N ASP A 238 -12.98 -15.44 -33.25
CA ASP A 238 -13.49 -15.03 -34.56
C ASP A 238 -14.31 -13.72 -34.43
N HIS A 239 -14.83 -13.21 -35.52
CA HIS A 239 -15.52 -11.92 -35.56
C HIS A 239 -16.76 -11.88 -34.65
N ASP A 240 -17.52 -12.95 -34.55
CA ASP A 240 -18.75 -12.99 -33.74
C ASP A 240 -18.40 -13.15 -32.26
N ALA A 241 -17.46 -14.02 -31.91
CA ALA A 241 -16.93 -14.17 -30.54
C ALA A 241 -16.26 -12.87 -30.05
N PHE A 242 -15.54 -12.15 -30.93
CA PHE A 242 -14.96 -10.86 -30.57
C PHE A 242 -16.05 -9.81 -30.20
N ALA A 243 -17.17 -9.79 -30.91
CA ALA A 243 -18.26 -8.88 -30.60
C ALA A 243 -18.87 -9.16 -29.21
N ASP A 244 -18.97 -10.42 -28.82
CA ASP A 244 -19.45 -10.82 -27.49
C ASP A 244 -18.44 -10.41 -26.41
N LEU A 245 -17.14 -10.67 -26.59
CA LEU A 245 -16.09 -10.22 -25.65
C LEU A 245 -16.04 -8.70 -25.50
N TYR A 246 -16.23 -7.97 -26.60
CA TYR A 246 -16.29 -6.51 -26.57
C TYR A 246 -17.48 -5.98 -25.74
N ALA A 247 -18.65 -6.61 -25.89
CA ALA A 247 -19.84 -6.24 -25.12
C ALA A 247 -19.65 -6.57 -23.62
N GLU A 248 -19.06 -7.71 -23.30
CA GLU A 248 -18.73 -8.10 -21.92
C GLU A 248 -17.74 -7.12 -21.27
N ALA A 249 -16.67 -6.76 -21.98
CA ALA A 249 -15.69 -5.78 -21.50
C ALA A 249 -16.36 -4.42 -21.23
N GLY A 250 -17.31 -3.98 -22.07
CA GLY A 250 -18.10 -2.77 -21.84
C GLY A 250 -18.91 -2.85 -20.56
N ALA A 251 -19.61 -3.94 -20.31
CA ALA A 251 -20.39 -4.14 -19.09
C ALA A 251 -19.51 -4.16 -17.82
N ASN A 252 -18.35 -4.79 -17.90
CA ASN A 252 -17.37 -4.82 -16.81
C ASN A 252 -16.80 -3.43 -16.52
N THR A 253 -16.55 -2.61 -17.56
CA THR A 253 -16.07 -1.22 -17.40
C THR A 253 -17.10 -0.37 -16.68
N ASP A 254 -18.38 -0.49 -16.97
CA ASP A 254 -19.47 0.23 -16.28
C ASP A 254 -19.51 -0.15 -14.78
N ALA A 255 -19.29 -1.41 -14.45
CA ALA A 255 -19.22 -1.88 -13.06
C ALA A 255 -17.98 -1.33 -12.33
N LEU A 256 -16.80 -1.34 -12.96
CA LEU A 256 -15.55 -0.85 -12.39
C LEU A 256 -15.55 0.67 -12.18
N SER A 257 -16.20 1.43 -13.06
CA SER A 257 -16.27 2.90 -12.96
C SER A 257 -17.29 3.42 -11.94
N GLY A 258 -18.08 2.53 -11.32
CA GLY A 258 -19.11 2.90 -10.37
C GLY A 258 -20.28 3.69 -10.99
N SER A 259 -20.36 3.75 -12.32
CA SER A 259 -21.37 4.55 -13.06
C SER A 259 -22.79 3.96 -12.97
N GLY A 260 -22.93 2.82 -12.32
CA GLY A 260 -24.20 2.08 -12.19
C GLY A 260 -24.94 2.29 -10.86
N ARG A 261 -24.60 3.34 -10.08
CA ARG A 261 -25.32 3.66 -8.84
C ARG A 261 -26.01 5.00 -8.87
#